data_54216245670d0ff84b23a34fb517673f
#
_entry.id   54216245670d0ff84b23a34fb517673f
#
_cell.length_a   1.000
_cell.length_b   1.000
_cell.length_c   1.000
_cell.angle_alpha   90.00
_cell.angle_beta   90.00
_cell.angle_gamma   90.00
#
_symmetry.space_group_name_H-M   'P 1'
#
loop_
_entity.id
_entity.type
_entity.pdbx_description
1 polymer ?
#
loop_
_entity_poly.entity_id
_entity_poly.type
_entity_poly.pdbx_seq_one_letter_code
_entity_poly.pdbx_strand_id
1 'polypeptide(L)'
;ASFIAGCIGTSNVLAGQLFNIPVFGTAAHSWTMAFPSEIEAFKSYYQVFPESTILLIDTYNIENGARNAVETGNGIRGVRIDSGDLAVESRNVRKILDDAGMKDVVIVVSGDLNEYKIRKLVEAGAPIDSFGVGTQLATSEDAPSLGGIYKLVEQEINGKIRYRAKFSINKATYPGKKQVYRLLDDSGKFIKDIIGLENDQISEKHVELLIPIFQKGRLIYHSPSLEEIRNYFQENFKSLDQKYTSFEQPQTYPVSYSPNLTALFNRLKEESNHHL
;
A
#
# COMPACT_ATOMS: atom_id res chain seq x y z
N ALA A 1 5.47 0.77 3.40
CA ALA A 1 4.06 0.37 3.20
C ALA A 1 3.75 0.21 1.71
N SER A 2 3.93 1.23 0.87
CA SER A 2 3.56 1.20 -0.56
C SER A 2 4.21 0.05 -1.34
N PHE A 3 5.47 -0.27 -1.08
CA PHE A 3 6.15 -1.41 -1.70
C PHE A 3 5.51 -2.74 -1.31
N ILE A 4 5.15 -2.92 -0.04
CA ILE A 4 4.43 -4.10 0.45
C ILE A 4 3.07 -4.22 -0.25
N ALA A 5 2.36 -3.10 -0.39
CA ALA A 5 1.04 -3.07 -1.06
C ALA A 5 1.08 -3.28 -2.58
N GLY A 6 2.27 -3.30 -3.21
CA GLY A 6 2.39 -3.67 -4.63
C GLY A 6 3.16 -2.69 -5.50
N CYS A 7 3.54 -1.50 -5.03
CA CYS A 7 4.39 -0.61 -5.80
C CYS A 7 5.72 -1.28 -6.17
N ILE A 8 6.22 -1.03 -7.38
CA ILE A 8 7.45 -1.68 -7.88
C ILE A 8 8.72 -1.11 -7.30
N GLY A 9 8.68 0.12 -6.74
CA GLY A 9 9.82 0.77 -6.14
C GLY A 9 9.51 2.16 -5.60
N THR A 10 10.54 2.92 -5.33
CA THR A 10 10.47 4.25 -4.72
C THR A 10 11.41 5.23 -5.40
N SER A 11 11.10 6.53 -5.35
CA SER A 11 12.06 7.60 -5.70
C SER A 11 12.92 8.03 -4.49
N ASN A 12 12.64 7.52 -3.29
CA ASN A 12 13.40 7.83 -2.09
C ASN A 12 14.65 6.95 -2.00
N VAL A 13 15.81 7.54 -2.32
CA VAL A 13 17.12 6.85 -2.35
C VAL A 13 17.47 6.25 -0.98
N LEU A 14 17.20 6.98 0.10
CA LEU A 14 17.49 6.50 1.46
C LEU A 14 16.63 5.29 1.82
N ALA A 15 15.33 5.31 1.46
CA ALA A 15 14.45 4.14 1.66
C ALA A 15 14.93 2.95 0.83
N GLY A 16 15.37 3.18 -0.40
CA GLY A 16 15.99 2.14 -1.23
C GLY A 16 17.18 1.49 -0.56
N GLN A 17 18.10 2.32 -0.04
CA GLN A 17 19.30 1.84 0.65
C GLN A 17 18.99 1.09 1.96
N LEU A 18 18.10 1.63 2.79
CA LEU A 18 17.80 1.04 4.10
C LEU A 18 16.97 -0.24 4.03
N PHE A 19 16.07 -0.33 3.05
CA PHE A 19 15.09 -1.41 2.96
C PHE A 19 15.24 -2.29 1.71
N ASN A 20 16.31 -2.08 0.94
CA ASN A 20 16.57 -2.80 -0.31
C ASN A 20 15.37 -2.73 -1.29
N ILE A 21 14.73 -1.56 -1.40
CA ILE A 21 13.65 -1.30 -2.34
C ILE A 21 14.25 -0.79 -3.66
N PRO A 22 13.81 -1.29 -4.84
CA PRO A 22 14.26 -0.74 -6.11
C PRO A 22 14.03 0.77 -6.19
N VAL A 23 15.04 1.51 -6.64
CA VAL A 23 14.97 2.97 -6.76
C VAL A 23 14.75 3.33 -8.23
N PHE A 24 13.73 4.15 -8.46
CA PHE A 24 13.40 4.70 -9.76
C PHE A 24 13.33 6.23 -9.68
N GLY A 25 13.68 6.88 -10.76
CA GLY A 25 13.59 8.32 -10.86
C GLY A 25 13.82 8.79 -12.28
N THR A 26 13.43 10.03 -12.55
CA THR A 26 13.65 10.73 -13.81
C THR A 26 14.23 12.11 -13.52
N ALA A 27 14.65 12.83 -14.55
CA ALA A 27 15.01 14.24 -14.40
C ALA A 27 13.79 15.08 -13.94
N ALA A 28 14.05 16.17 -13.25
CA ALA A 28 13.05 17.20 -12.97
C ALA A 28 13.02 18.22 -14.11
N HIS A 29 11.94 19.03 -14.20
CA HIS A 29 11.85 20.13 -15.18
C HIS A 29 13.05 21.09 -15.12
N SER A 30 13.60 21.32 -13.92
CA SER A 30 14.79 22.15 -13.72
C SER A 30 16.04 21.67 -14.49
N TRP A 31 16.14 20.35 -14.73
CA TRP A 31 17.19 19.80 -15.59
C TRP A 31 17.04 20.33 -17.01
N THR A 32 15.86 20.15 -17.61
CA THR A 32 15.59 20.63 -18.98
C THR A 32 15.78 22.15 -19.09
N MET A 33 15.31 22.90 -18.10
CA MET A 33 15.42 24.36 -18.04
C MET A 33 16.86 24.86 -17.88
N ALA A 34 17.79 24.04 -17.43
CA ALA A 34 19.20 24.41 -17.26
C ALA A 34 20.01 24.39 -18.57
N PHE A 35 19.42 23.88 -19.66
CA PHE A 35 20.08 23.78 -20.97
C PHE A 35 19.52 24.81 -21.95
N PRO A 36 20.31 25.20 -22.99
CA PRO A 36 19.85 26.11 -24.03
C PRO A 36 18.66 25.61 -24.83
N SER A 37 18.51 24.28 -24.94
CA SER A 37 17.39 23.61 -25.61
C SER A 37 17.02 22.30 -24.94
N GLU A 38 15.76 21.88 -25.07
CA GLU A 38 15.25 20.63 -24.53
C GLU A 38 15.97 19.41 -25.12
N ILE A 39 16.29 19.45 -26.42
CA ILE A 39 17.00 18.35 -27.08
C ILE A 39 18.44 18.19 -26.55
N GLU A 40 19.13 19.28 -26.22
CA GLU A 40 20.46 19.22 -25.60
C GLU A 40 20.36 18.61 -24.18
N ALA A 41 19.37 19.00 -23.42
CA ALA A 41 19.11 18.42 -22.10
C ALA A 41 18.85 16.91 -22.19
N PHE A 42 18.05 16.46 -23.15
CA PHE A 42 17.73 15.05 -23.36
C PHE A 42 18.94 14.24 -23.79
N LYS A 43 19.71 14.72 -24.77
CA LYS A 43 20.94 14.07 -25.21
C LYS A 43 21.98 13.97 -24.08
N SER A 44 22.13 15.03 -23.27
CA SER A 44 23.02 15.02 -22.12
C SER A 44 22.59 14.04 -21.04
N TYR A 45 21.26 13.92 -20.76
CA TYR A 45 20.74 12.96 -19.82
C TYR A 45 20.96 11.51 -20.30
N TYR A 46 20.71 11.26 -21.59
CA TYR A 46 20.92 9.96 -22.19
C TYR A 46 22.39 9.52 -22.19
N GLN A 47 23.32 10.43 -22.37
CA GLN A 47 24.77 10.13 -22.29
C GLN A 47 25.19 9.63 -20.89
N VAL A 48 24.55 10.13 -19.83
CA VAL A 48 24.86 9.74 -18.45
C VAL A 48 24.14 8.48 -18.03
N PHE A 49 22.91 8.26 -18.49
CA PHE A 49 22.03 7.16 -18.07
C PHE A 49 21.46 6.37 -19.26
N PRO A 50 22.28 5.81 -20.17
CA PRO A 50 21.78 5.23 -21.42
C PRO A 50 20.79 4.08 -21.21
N GLU A 51 20.98 3.27 -20.17
CA GLU A 51 20.15 2.07 -19.93
C GLU A 51 18.85 2.35 -19.19
N SER A 52 18.71 3.51 -18.57
CA SER A 52 17.57 3.85 -17.70
C SER A 52 16.89 5.16 -18.05
N THR A 53 17.22 5.75 -19.20
CA THR A 53 16.70 7.06 -19.58
C THR A 53 15.20 7.04 -19.80
N ILE A 54 14.48 7.82 -18.96
CA ILE A 54 13.09 8.20 -19.12
C ILE A 54 13.07 9.73 -19.19
N LEU A 55 12.65 10.30 -20.32
CA LEU A 55 12.70 11.73 -20.60
C LEU A 55 11.40 12.42 -20.17
N LEU A 56 11.50 13.49 -19.38
CA LEU A 56 10.37 14.31 -18.96
C LEU A 56 10.05 15.31 -20.10
N ILE A 57 8.94 15.07 -20.80
CA ILE A 57 8.65 15.69 -22.11
C ILE A 57 7.67 16.87 -22.06
N ASP A 58 7.17 17.22 -20.91
CA ASP A 58 6.14 18.25 -20.72
C ASP A 58 6.68 19.55 -20.11
N THR A 59 8.00 19.80 -20.20
CA THR A 59 8.60 21.04 -19.67
C THR A 59 8.08 22.27 -20.41
N TYR A 60 7.89 22.20 -21.71
CA TYR A 60 7.42 23.31 -22.55
C TYR A 60 6.17 22.96 -23.36
N ASN A 61 6.26 21.95 -24.21
CA ASN A 61 5.17 21.46 -25.03
C ASN A 61 5.31 19.97 -25.23
N ILE A 62 4.31 19.18 -24.86
CA ILE A 62 4.35 17.71 -24.82
C ILE A 62 4.64 17.12 -26.21
N GLU A 63 4.00 17.64 -27.28
CA GLU A 63 4.19 17.13 -28.63
C GLU A 63 5.63 17.37 -29.12
N ASN A 64 6.16 18.57 -28.91
CA ASN A 64 7.55 18.90 -29.25
C ASN A 64 8.53 18.08 -28.39
N GLY A 65 8.27 17.92 -27.09
CA GLY A 65 9.06 17.07 -26.20
C GLY A 65 9.09 15.61 -26.65
N ALA A 66 7.95 15.06 -27.11
CA ALA A 66 7.90 13.72 -27.68
C ALA A 66 8.74 13.61 -28.97
N ARG A 67 8.70 14.61 -29.84
CA ARG A 67 9.56 14.65 -31.06
C ARG A 67 11.04 14.78 -30.70
N ASN A 68 11.40 15.60 -29.72
CA ASN A 68 12.75 15.70 -29.20
C ASN A 68 13.24 14.39 -28.55
N ALA A 69 12.35 13.65 -27.90
CA ALA A 69 12.66 12.33 -27.39
C ALA A 69 12.96 11.33 -28.51
N VAL A 70 12.19 11.35 -29.59
CA VAL A 70 12.48 10.56 -30.82
C VAL A 70 13.85 10.93 -31.42
N GLU A 71 14.16 12.22 -31.51
CA GLU A 71 15.45 12.69 -32.02
C GLU A 71 16.64 12.34 -31.11
N THR A 72 16.40 12.14 -29.82
CA THR A 72 17.45 11.71 -28.88
C THR A 72 17.96 10.30 -29.21
N GLY A 73 17.10 9.42 -29.76
CA GLY A 73 17.49 8.13 -30.31
C GLY A 73 16.71 6.94 -29.73
N ASN A 74 16.79 5.82 -30.42
CA ASN A 74 16.01 4.60 -30.11
C ASN A 74 16.45 3.85 -28.84
N GLY A 75 17.47 4.34 -28.14
CA GLY A 75 17.97 3.69 -26.92
C GLY A 75 17.28 4.15 -25.63
N ILE A 76 16.39 5.14 -25.69
CA ILE A 76 15.66 5.60 -24.49
C ILE A 76 14.67 4.52 -24.04
N ARG A 77 14.51 4.40 -22.71
CA ARG A 77 13.58 3.43 -22.10
C ARG A 77 12.15 3.96 -22.12
N GLY A 78 11.96 5.25 -21.96
CA GLY A 78 10.62 5.81 -21.86
C GLY A 78 10.57 7.33 -21.92
N VAL A 79 9.34 7.81 -21.88
CA VAL A 79 9.01 9.22 -21.71
C VAL A 79 8.08 9.39 -20.50
N ARG A 80 8.15 10.58 -19.85
CA ARG A 80 7.28 10.90 -18.72
C ARG A 80 6.46 12.14 -19.03
N ILE A 81 5.16 12.08 -18.68
CA ILE A 81 4.20 13.17 -18.75
C ILE A 81 3.72 13.47 -17.33
N ASP A 82 3.83 14.69 -16.86
CA ASP A 82 3.51 15.12 -15.49
C ASP A 82 2.32 16.10 -15.44
N SER A 83 1.81 16.55 -16.58
CA SER A 83 0.78 17.59 -16.71
C SER A 83 -0.16 17.36 -17.89
N GLY A 84 -1.24 18.14 -17.95
CA GLY A 84 -2.25 18.07 -19.02
C GLY A 84 -3.30 16.97 -18.81
N ASP A 85 -4.10 16.72 -19.86
CA ASP A 85 -5.02 15.58 -19.88
C ASP A 85 -4.24 14.30 -20.22
N LEU A 86 -3.86 13.57 -19.18
CA LEU A 86 -3.01 12.39 -19.31
C LEU A 86 -3.56 11.31 -20.24
N ALA A 87 -4.90 11.20 -20.37
CA ALA A 87 -5.53 10.24 -21.28
C ALA A 87 -5.39 10.66 -22.74
N VAL A 88 -5.52 11.94 -23.03
CA VAL A 88 -5.35 12.49 -24.37
C VAL A 88 -3.88 12.53 -24.73
N GLU A 89 -3.05 13.09 -23.84
CA GLU A 89 -1.61 13.28 -24.10
C GLU A 89 -0.87 11.95 -24.27
N SER A 90 -1.17 10.94 -23.48
CA SER A 90 -0.56 9.62 -23.65
C SER A 90 -0.86 9.00 -25.02
N ARG A 91 -2.08 9.19 -25.57
CA ARG A 91 -2.41 8.72 -26.92
C ARG A 91 -1.66 9.48 -28.00
N ASN A 92 -1.55 10.81 -27.87
CA ASN A 92 -0.81 11.66 -28.81
C ASN A 92 0.67 11.27 -28.82
N VAL A 93 1.25 11.13 -27.64
CA VAL A 93 2.67 10.73 -27.47
C VAL A 93 2.89 9.32 -27.99
N ARG A 94 2.02 8.36 -27.69
CA ARG A 94 2.14 6.97 -28.20
C ARG A 94 2.14 6.96 -29.74
N LYS A 95 1.26 7.74 -30.35
CA LYS A 95 1.23 7.85 -31.81
C LYS A 95 2.55 8.40 -32.38
N ILE A 96 3.13 9.45 -31.79
CA ILE A 96 4.40 10.03 -32.24
C ILE A 96 5.55 8.99 -32.14
N LEU A 97 5.60 8.24 -31.02
CA LEU A 97 6.58 7.21 -30.79
C LEU A 97 6.42 6.03 -31.77
N ASP A 98 5.17 5.59 -32.00
CA ASP A 98 4.88 4.49 -32.94
C ASP A 98 5.20 4.84 -34.39
N ASP A 99 4.86 6.07 -34.83
CA ASP A 99 5.16 6.60 -36.15
C ASP A 99 6.69 6.66 -36.38
N ALA A 100 7.48 6.81 -35.31
CA ALA A 100 8.94 6.77 -35.33
C ALA A 100 9.54 5.36 -35.16
N GLY A 101 8.70 4.33 -35.05
CA GLY A 101 9.15 2.93 -34.86
C GLY A 101 9.55 2.58 -33.41
N MET A 102 9.31 3.47 -32.44
CA MET A 102 9.70 3.34 -31.04
C MET A 102 8.61 2.67 -30.19
N LYS A 103 8.12 1.52 -30.60
CA LYS A 103 6.98 0.82 -29.99
C LYS A 103 7.26 0.31 -28.58
N ASP A 104 8.51 0.04 -28.25
CA ASP A 104 8.94 -0.50 -26.95
C ASP A 104 9.24 0.59 -25.93
N VAL A 105 9.19 1.87 -26.32
CA VAL A 105 9.40 3.01 -25.42
C VAL A 105 8.18 3.18 -24.53
N VAL A 106 8.36 3.05 -23.21
CA VAL A 106 7.27 3.10 -22.24
C VAL A 106 6.81 4.55 -21.97
N ILE A 107 5.52 4.71 -21.67
CA ILE A 107 4.92 5.97 -21.23
C ILE A 107 4.68 5.91 -19.73
N VAL A 108 5.37 6.76 -19.00
CA VAL A 108 5.20 6.96 -17.56
C VAL A 108 4.40 8.23 -17.34
N VAL A 109 3.40 8.18 -16.47
CA VAL A 109 2.65 9.38 -16.10
C VAL A 109 2.73 9.64 -14.60
N SER A 110 2.67 10.93 -14.24
CA SER A 110 2.69 11.41 -12.87
C SER A 110 1.86 12.70 -12.78
N GLY A 111 1.90 13.41 -11.66
CA GLY A 111 1.11 14.63 -11.45
C GLY A 111 -0.15 14.37 -10.63
N ASP A 112 -0.06 14.54 -9.32
CA ASP A 112 -1.17 14.46 -8.36
C ASP A 112 -2.10 13.24 -8.54
N LEU A 113 -1.49 12.09 -8.84
CA LEU A 113 -2.22 10.84 -9.05
C LEU A 113 -2.69 10.23 -7.73
N ASN A 114 -3.86 9.61 -7.81
CA ASN A 114 -4.40 8.72 -6.78
C ASN A 114 -5.09 7.52 -7.46
N GLU A 115 -5.58 6.57 -6.68
CA GLU A 115 -6.23 5.35 -7.16
C GLU A 115 -7.43 5.64 -8.07
N TYR A 116 -8.21 6.67 -7.79
CA TYR A 116 -9.39 7.05 -8.59
C TYR A 116 -9.02 7.61 -9.95
N LYS A 117 -7.98 8.45 -10.01
CA LYS A 117 -7.47 8.98 -11.28
C LYS A 117 -6.84 7.87 -12.11
N ILE A 118 -6.03 7.00 -11.50
CA ILE A 118 -5.42 5.85 -12.17
C ILE A 118 -6.50 4.92 -12.73
N ARG A 119 -7.53 4.59 -11.95
CA ARG A 119 -8.65 3.77 -12.42
C ARG A 119 -9.30 4.37 -13.67
N LYS A 120 -9.59 5.67 -13.67
CA LYS A 120 -10.17 6.37 -14.84
C LYS A 120 -9.27 6.29 -16.07
N LEU A 121 -7.96 6.45 -15.93
CA LEU A 121 -7.00 6.34 -17.01
C LEU A 121 -6.96 4.91 -17.60
N VAL A 122 -6.96 3.90 -16.73
CA VAL A 122 -6.99 2.49 -17.12
C VAL A 122 -8.30 2.13 -17.81
N GLU A 123 -9.45 2.54 -17.26
CA GLU A 123 -10.77 2.30 -17.84
C GLU A 123 -10.95 3.02 -19.20
N ALA A 124 -10.31 4.19 -19.38
CA ALA A 124 -10.27 4.90 -20.64
C ALA A 124 -9.36 4.24 -21.70
N GLY A 125 -8.64 3.17 -21.35
CA GLY A 125 -7.67 2.51 -22.24
C GLY A 125 -6.53 3.45 -22.66
N ALA A 126 -6.07 4.32 -21.77
CA ALA A 126 -4.92 5.18 -22.01
C ALA A 126 -3.64 4.32 -22.14
N PRO A 127 -2.79 4.54 -23.15
CA PRO A 127 -1.57 3.77 -23.37
C PRO A 127 -0.46 4.18 -22.39
N ILE A 128 -0.66 3.84 -21.13
CA ILE A 128 0.21 4.18 -20.00
C ILE A 128 0.78 2.89 -19.43
N ASP A 129 2.10 2.81 -19.31
CA ASP A 129 2.81 1.61 -18.83
C ASP A 129 3.12 1.68 -17.33
N SER A 130 3.27 2.91 -16.78
CA SER A 130 3.63 3.09 -15.37
C SER A 130 3.13 4.41 -14.81
N PHE A 131 2.87 4.39 -13.49
CA PHE A 131 2.35 5.53 -12.74
C PHE A 131 3.31 5.94 -11.64
N GLY A 132 3.68 7.23 -11.61
CA GLY A 132 4.40 7.85 -10.51
C GLY A 132 3.42 8.48 -9.52
N VAL A 133 3.21 7.85 -8.36
CA VAL A 133 2.29 8.35 -7.33
C VAL A 133 3.08 8.94 -6.17
N GLY A 134 2.87 10.21 -5.90
CA GLY A 134 3.60 10.98 -4.88
C GLY A 134 2.80 11.20 -3.61
N THR A 135 2.41 12.45 -3.36
CA THR A 135 1.85 12.96 -2.11
C THR A 135 0.67 12.14 -1.61
N GLN A 136 -0.30 11.83 -2.45
CA GLN A 136 -1.52 11.10 -2.07
C GLN A 136 -1.21 9.75 -1.41
N LEU A 137 -0.27 8.99 -1.99
CA LEU A 137 0.16 7.70 -1.47
C LEU A 137 1.08 7.85 -0.25
N ALA A 138 2.03 8.80 -0.29
CA ALA A 138 3.02 8.98 0.78
C ALA A 138 2.40 9.49 2.09
N THR A 139 1.32 10.29 2.01
CA THR A 139 0.62 10.84 3.16
C THR A 139 -0.57 9.98 3.59
N SER A 140 -1.03 9.02 2.76
CA SER A 140 -2.31 8.31 2.95
C SER A 140 -3.43 9.33 3.21
N GLU A 141 -3.66 10.24 2.27
CA GLU A 141 -4.39 11.50 2.46
C GLU A 141 -5.80 11.30 3.04
N ASP A 142 -6.48 10.26 2.66
CA ASP A 142 -7.83 9.90 3.14
C ASP A 142 -7.81 9.25 4.54
N ALA A 143 -6.69 8.66 4.97
CA ALA A 143 -6.53 8.00 6.27
C ALA A 143 -5.09 8.16 6.81
N PRO A 144 -4.64 9.38 7.13
CA PRO A 144 -3.23 9.71 7.40
C PRO A 144 -2.68 9.14 8.70
N SER A 145 -3.54 8.60 9.57
CA SER A 145 -3.12 8.03 10.86
C SER A 145 -3.87 6.76 11.23
N LEU A 146 -3.15 5.80 11.81
CA LEU A 146 -3.72 4.66 12.51
C LEU A 146 -3.74 4.96 14.01
N GLY A 147 -4.94 4.93 14.62
CA GLY A 147 -5.09 5.09 16.07
C GLY A 147 -4.54 3.87 16.82
N GLY A 148 -3.43 4.04 17.52
CA GLY A 148 -2.91 3.02 18.43
C GLY A 148 -3.68 3.01 19.76
N ILE A 149 -4.16 1.84 20.20
CA ILE A 149 -4.87 1.67 21.47
C ILE A 149 -4.13 0.64 22.32
N TYR A 150 -3.71 1.05 23.53
CA TYR A 150 -3.14 0.17 24.54
C TYR A 150 -3.99 0.21 25.80
N LYS A 151 -4.50 -0.93 26.24
CA LYS A 151 -5.37 -1.06 27.42
C LYS A 151 -4.98 -2.27 28.25
N LEU A 152 -4.98 -2.10 29.58
CA LEU A 152 -4.84 -3.20 30.53
C LEU A 152 -6.09 -4.08 30.47
N VAL A 153 -5.91 -5.37 30.19
CA VAL A 153 -7.00 -6.35 30.04
C VAL A 153 -6.97 -7.46 31.08
N GLU A 154 -5.80 -7.75 31.62
CA GLU A 154 -5.60 -8.64 32.76
C GLU A 154 -4.30 -8.32 33.48
N GLN A 155 -4.20 -8.73 34.73
CA GLN A 155 -2.96 -8.70 35.52
C GLN A 155 -2.92 -9.92 36.46
N GLU A 156 -1.73 -10.40 36.71
CA GLU A 156 -1.50 -11.44 37.70
C GLU A 156 -1.01 -10.81 39.02
N ILE A 157 -1.71 -11.08 40.13
CA ILE A 157 -1.35 -10.61 41.46
C ILE A 157 -1.34 -11.83 42.39
N ASN A 158 -0.19 -12.12 42.98
CA ASN A 158 0.01 -13.27 43.87
C ASN A 158 -0.44 -14.61 43.25
N GLY A 159 -0.09 -14.85 41.98
CA GLY A 159 -0.46 -16.05 41.23
C GLY A 159 -1.94 -16.14 40.81
N LYS A 160 -2.72 -15.08 41.02
CA LYS A 160 -4.14 -15.03 40.64
C LYS A 160 -4.35 -14.03 39.51
N ILE A 161 -4.99 -14.49 38.44
CA ILE A 161 -5.37 -13.64 37.32
C ILE A 161 -6.56 -12.77 37.73
N ARG A 162 -6.42 -11.47 37.49
CA ARG A 162 -7.48 -10.47 37.62
C ARG A 162 -7.75 -9.84 36.27
N TYR A 163 -8.92 -10.08 35.74
CA TYR A 163 -9.36 -9.48 34.49
C TYR A 163 -9.66 -8.00 34.67
N ARG A 164 -9.39 -7.21 33.62
CA ARG A 164 -9.63 -5.77 33.59
C ARG A 164 -10.37 -5.40 32.32
N ALA A 165 -11.35 -4.54 32.44
CA ALA A 165 -12.12 -4.01 31.32
C ALA A 165 -12.51 -2.56 31.57
N LYS A 166 -12.76 -1.83 30.49
CA LYS A 166 -13.33 -0.50 30.51
C LYS A 166 -14.74 -0.56 29.92
N PHE A 167 -15.72 0.03 30.61
CA PHE A 167 -17.13 -0.07 30.23
C PHE A 167 -17.74 1.25 29.72
N SER A 168 -16.92 2.28 29.45
CA SER A 168 -17.44 3.55 28.95
C SER A 168 -18.04 3.42 27.56
N ILE A 169 -19.08 4.20 27.28
CA ILE A 169 -19.78 4.25 25.99
C ILE A 169 -18.75 4.50 24.84
N ASN A 170 -18.84 3.72 23.79
CA ASN A 170 -17.99 3.78 22.58
C ASN A 170 -16.47 3.58 22.82
N LYS A 171 -16.05 3.25 24.04
CA LYS A 171 -14.64 3.01 24.40
C LYS A 171 -14.48 1.81 25.33
N ALA A 172 -15.40 0.88 25.27
CA ALA A 172 -15.32 -0.37 26.02
C ALA A 172 -14.13 -1.22 25.55
N THR A 173 -13.49 -1.94 26.50
CA THR A 173 -12.41 -2.88 26.17
C THR A 173 -12.75 -4.25 26.75
N TYR A 174 -12.54 -5.27 25.94
CA TYR A 174 -12.77 -6.66 26.36
C TYR A 174 -11.62 -7.18 27.21
N PRO A 175 -11.92 -7.92 28.32
CA PRO A 175 -10.92 -8.41 29.25
C PRO A 175 -10.16 -9.64 28.72
N GLY A 176 -9.08 -10.00 29.41
CA GLY A 176 -8.33 -11.24 29.19
C GLY A 176 -7.36 -11.18 27.99
N LYS A 177 -6.43 -12.12 27.97
CA LYS A 177 -5.59 -12.36 26.79
C LYS A 177 -6.45 -12.87 25.65
N LYS A 178 -6.26 -12.30 24.48
CA LYS A 178 -7.08 -12.56 23.30
C LYS A 178 -6.28 -13.17 22.18
N GLN A 179 -6.96 -13.91 21.33
CA GLN A 179 -6.52 -14.32 20.01
C GLN A 179 -7.54 -13.82 18.97
N VAL A 180 -7.08 -13.63 17.74
CA VAL A 180 -7.94 -13.36 16.59
C VAL A 180 -7.90 -14.56 15.67
N TYR A 181 -9.03 -15.22 15.53
CA TYR A 181 -9.21 -16.42 14.71
C TYR A 181 -9.85 -16.01 13.38
N ARG A 182 -9.10 -16.09 12.29
CA ARG A 182 -9.60 -15.83 10.94
C ARG A 182 -10.19 -17.10 10.36
N LEU A 183 -11.50 -17.13 10.17
CA LEU A 183 -12.16 -18.27 9.57
C LEU A 183 -11.95 -18.31 8.06
N LEU A 184 -11.72 -19.52 7.56
CA LEU A 184 -11.50 -19.81 6.16
C LEU A 184 -12.58 -20.74 5.63
N ASP A 185 -12.98 -20.52 4.37
CA ASP A 185 -13.75 -21.53 3.65
C ASP A 185 -12.85 -22.69 3.16
N ASP A 186 -13.45 -23.68 2.50
CA ASP A 186 -12.71 -24.84 1.98
C ASP A 186 -11.66 -24.45 0.94
N SER A 187 -11.87 -23.37 0.21
CA SER A 187 -10.93 -22.82 -0.80
C SER A 187 -9.85 -21.92 -0.21
N GLY A 188 -9.88 -21.63 1.11
CA GLY A 188 -8.93 -20.76 1.79
C GLY A 188 -9.29 -19.27 1.73
N LYS A 189 -10.51 -18.92 1.29
CA LYS A 189 -10.99 -17.54 1.33
C LYS A 189 -11.40 -17.13 2.73
N PHE A 190 -11.23 -15.84 3.04
CA PHE A 190 -11.59 -15.27 4.34
C PHE A 190 -13.10 -15.11 4.47
N ILE A 191 -13.66 -15.66 5.54
CA ILE A 191 -15.09 -15.58 5.85
C ILE A 191 -15.36 -14.44 6.84
N LYS A 192 -14.72 -14.49 8.00
CA LYS A 192 -14.83 -13.51 9.09
C LYS A 192 -13.70 -13.69 10.10
N ASP A 193 -13.53 -12.72 10.98
CA ASP A 193 -12.63 -12.83 12.13
C ASP A 193 -13.46 -12.99 13.43
N ILE A 194 -12.99 -13.87 14.34
CA ILE A 194 -13.50 -14.02 15.69
C ILE A 194 -12.42 -13.53 16.66
N ILE A 195 -12.75 -12.54 17.48
CA ILE A 195 -11.91 -12.14 18.60
C ILE A 195 -12.36 -12.98 19.81
N GLY A 196 -11.49 -13.86 20.29
CA GLY A 196 -11.77 -14.75 21.41
C GLY A 196 -10.70 -14.65 22.51
N LEU A 197 -10.86 -15.42 23.57
CA LEU A 197 -9.80 -15.67 24.53
C LEU A 197 -8.71 -16.53 23.87
N GLU A 198 -7.47 -16.43 24.35
CA GLU A 198 -6.29 -17.12 23.79
C GLU A 198 -6.49 -18.66 23.70
N ASN A 199 -7.30 -19.23 24.58
CA ASN A 199 -7.56 -20.67 24.63
C ASN A 199 -8.97 -21.08 24.17
N ASP A 200 -9.68 -20.20 23.46
CA ASP A 200 -10.98 -20.56 22.92
C ASP A 200 -10.84 -21.67 21.87
N GLN A 201 -11.77 -22.63 21.93
CA GLN A 201 -11.83 -23.73 20.97
C GLN A 201 -12.73 -23.32 19.81
N ILE A 202 -12.14 -23.11 18.64
CA ILE A 202 -12.83 -22.78 17.40
C ILE A 202 -12.85 -24.03 16.53
N SER A 203 -14.03 -24.55 16.25
CA SER A 203 -14.23 -25.80 15.49
C SER A 203 -14.03 -25.62 13.98
N GLU A 204 -14.29 -24.44 13.48
CA GLU A 204 -14.16 -24.12 12.06
C GLU A 204 -12.71 -24.01 11.63
N LYS A 205 -12.43 -24.28 10.38
CA LYS A 205 -11.10 -24.06 9.77
C LYS A 205 -10.69 -22.61 9.94
N HIS A 206 -9.56 -22.36 10.60
CA HIS A 206 -9.11 -21.01 10.90
C HIS A 206 -7.58 -20.90 10.93
N VAL A 207 -7.11 -19.65 10.95
CA VAL A 207 -5.72 -19.27 11.28
C VAL A 207 -5.73 -18.29 12.43
N GLU A 208 -4.78 -18.44 13.33
CA GLU A 208 -4.52 -17.49 14.42
C GLU A 208 -3.66 -16.32 13.92
N LEU A 209 -4.09 -15.08 14.20
CA LEU A 209 -3.41 -13.89 13.67
C LEU A 209 -2.39 -13.29 14.63
N LEU A 210 -2.58 -13.48 15.96
CA LEU A 210 -1.65 -12.94 16.94
C LEU A 210 -0.53 -13.94 17.20
N ILE A 211 0.69 -13.48 17.02
CA ILE A 211 1.91 -14.27 17.24
C ILE A 211 2.77 -13.63 18.33
N PRO A 212 3.51 -14.42 19.11
CA PRO A 212 4.39 -13.87 20.14
C PRO A 212 5.61 -13.18 19.50
N ILE A 213 5.84 -11.93 19.84
CA ILE A 213 7.00 -11.15 19.40
C ILE A 213 8.08 -11.11 20.46
N PHE A 214 7.69 -10.91 21.72
CA PHE A 214 8.59 -10.90 22.87
C PHE A 214 8.14 -11.95 23.90
N GLN A 215 9.11 -12.65 24.50
CA GLN A 215 8.87 -13.54 25.61
C GLN A 215 9.91 -13.30 26.69
N LYS A 216 9.47 -13.04 27.92
CA LYS A 216 10.35 -12.76 29.09
C LYS A 216 11.39 -11.66 28.78
N GLY A 217 10.97 -10.59 28.11
CA GLY A 217 11.83 -9.45 27.75
C GLY A 217 12.80 -9.71 26.58
N ARG A 218 12.75 -10.88 25.95
CA ARG A 218 13.59 -11.20 24.79
C ARG A 218 12.75 -11.20 23.52
N LEU A 219 13.28 -10.57 22.45
CA LEU A 219 12.71 -10.67 21.11
C LEU A 219 12.89 -12.12 20.62
N ILE A 220 11.77 -12.77 20.29
CA ILE A 220 11.75 -14.15 19.78
C ILE A 220 11.29 -14.23 18.33
N TYR A 221 10.76 -13.14 17.80
CA TYR A 221 10.29 -13.04 16.42
C TYR A 221 11.43 -12.65 15.48
N HIS A 222 11.60 -13.41 14.42
CA HIS A 222 12.49 -13.08 13.32
C HIS A 222 11.69 -12.30 12.27
N SER A 223 12.04 -11.03 12.08
CA SER A 223 11.38 -10.22 11.04
C SER A 223 11.69 -10.81 9.69
N PRO A 224 10.65 -11.14 8.88
CA PRO A 224 10.85 -11.57 7.51
C PRO A 224 11.47 -10.43 6.68
N SER A 225 12.05 -10.77 5.54
CA SER A 225 12.47 -9.79 4.55
C SER A 225 11.27 -8.99 4.01
N LEU A 226 11.54 -7.82 3.45
CA LEU A 226 10.48 -6.98 2.88
C LEU A 226 9.75 -7.67 1.73
N GLU A 227 10.43 -8.52 0.98
CA GLU A 227 9.85 -9.31 -0.10
C GLU A 227 8.93 -10.42 0.42
N GLU A 228 9.33 -11.13 1.48
CA GLU A 228 8.46 -12.12 2.14
C GLU A 228 7.19 -11.45 2.71
N ILE A 229 7.31 -10.26 3.31
CA ILE A 229 6.16 -9.50 3.80
C ILE A 229 5.24 -9.09 2.64
N ARG A 230 5.81 -8.67 1.51
CA ARG A 230 5.06 -8.33 0.30
C ARG A 230 4.31 -9.54 -0.25
N ASN A 231 4.96 -10.68 -0.38
CA ASN A 231 4.35 -11.92 -0.85
C ASN A 231 3.22 -12.37 0.07
N TYR A 232 3.45 -12.35 1.38
CA TYR A 232 2.43 -12.65 2.39
C TYR A 232 1.21 -11.72 2.27
N PHE A 233 1.44 -10.41 2.10
CA PHE A 233 0.34 -9.47 1.89
C PHE A 233 -0.44 -9.80 0.62
N GLN A 234 0.23 -10.04 -0.52
CA GLN A 234 -0.42 -10.32 -1.80
C GLN A 234 -1.25 -11.60 -1.78
N GLU A 235 -0.76 -12.66 -1.12
CA GLU A 235 -1.48 -13.92 -0.97
C GLU A 235 -2.74 -13.73 -0.11
N ASN A 236 -2.60 -13.06 1.03
CA ASN A 236 -3.74 -12.76 1.91
C ASN A 236 -4.77 -11.84 1.24
N PHE A 237 -4.31 -10.84 0.49
CA PHE A 237 -5.19 -9.95 -0.25
C PHE A 237 -6.02 -10.69 -1.31
N LYS A 238 -5.45 -11.68 -2.00
CA LYS A 238 -6.18 -12.56 -2.92
C LYS A 238 -7.23 -13.44 -2.23
N SER A 239 -7.04 -13.73 -0.94
CA SER A 239 -8.00 -14.50 -0.14
C SER A 239 -9.17 -13.67 0.37
N LEU A 240 -9.08 -12.34 0.30
CA LEU A 240 -10.16 -11.42 0.64
C LEU A 240 -11.15 -11.29 -0.52
N ASP A 241 -12.46 -11.35 -0.22
CA ASP A 241 -13.52 -11.17 -1.23
C ASP A 241 -13.50 -9.74 -1.79
N GLN A 242 -13.67 -9.62 -3.11
CA GLN A 242 -13.63 -8.33 -3.82
C GLN A 242 -14.64 -7.29 -3.28
N LYS A 243 -15.75 -7.72 -2.71
CA LYS A 243 -16.74 -6.81 -2.08
C LYS A 243 -16.16 -5.98 -0.93
N TYR A 244 -15.06 -6.44 -0.29
CA TYR A 244 -14.38 -5.70 0.78
C TYR A 244 -13.28 -4.76 0.27
N THR A 245 -12.87 -4.90 -1.00
CA THR A 245 -11.80 -4.12 -1.62
C THR A 245 -12.32 -3.16 -2.70
N SER A 246 -13.63 -3.04 -2.86
CA SER A 246 -14.24 -2.11 -3.81
C SER A 246 -13.89 -0.66 -3.47
N PHE A 247 -13.57 0.15 -4.48
CA PHE A 247 -13.36 1.60 -4.30
C PHE A 247 -14.65 2.34 -3.96
N GLU A 248 -15.79 1.80 -4.41
CA GLU A 248 -17.11 2.39 -4.19
C GLU A 248 -17.88 1.51 -3.21
N GLN A 249 -18.22 2.09 -2.04
CA GLN A 249 -19.04 1.46 -1.01
C GLN A 249 -18.57 0.04 -0.63
N PRO A 250 -17.31 -0.14 -0.19
CA PRO A 250 -16.84 -1.45 0.24
C PRO A 250 -17.71 -1.95 1.40
N GLN A 251 -18.03 -3.24 1.38
CA GLN A 251 -18.70 -3.86 2.51
C GLN A 251 -17.75 -3.94 3.71
N THR A 252 -18.30 -3.84 4.91
CA THR A 252 -17.52 -4.05 6.14
C THR A 252 -17.20 -5.53 6.30
N TYR A 253 -15.92 -5.84 6.50
CA TYR A 253 -15.48 -7.20 6.79
C TYR A 253 -16.04 -7.66 8.15
N PRO A 254 -16.65 -8.85 8.24
CA PRO A 254 -17.32 -9.27 9.47
C PRO A 254 -16.30 -9.59 10.56
N VAL A 255 -16.53 -9.01 11.74
CA VAL A 255 -15.78 -9.31 12.97
C VAL A 255 -16.79 -9.58 14.09
N SER A 256 -16.58 -10.65 14.85
CA SER A 256 -17.43 -11.03 15.98
C SER A 256 -16.58 -11.37 17.21
N TYR A 257 -17.23 -11.49 18.36
CA TYR A 257 -16.60 -11.92 19.60
C TYR A 257 -17.03 -13.35 19.93
N SER A 258 -16.13 -14.12 20.55
CA SER A 258 -16.46 -15.47 21.02
C SER A 258 -17.47 -15.43 22.16
N PRO A 259 -18.26 -16.52 22.35
CA PRO A 259 -19.17 -16.64 23.48
C PRO A 259 -18.47 -16.50 24.84
N ASN A 260 -17.28 -17.10 25.01
CA ASN A 260 -16.51 -17.05 26.25
C ASN A 260 -16.03 -15.64 26.57
N LEU A 261 -15.51 -14.91 25.58
CA LEU A 261 -15.08 -13.53 25.75
C LEU A 261 -16.26 -12.60 26.08
N THR A 262 -17.39 -12.81 25.42
CA THR A 262 -18.64 -12.06 25.67
C THR A 262 -19.18 -12.33 27.08
N ALA A 263 -19.21 -13.59 27.53
CA ALA A 263 -19.62 -13.97 28.87
C ALA A 263 -18.72 -13.36 29.96
N LEU A 264 -17.39 -13.41 29.75
CA LEU A 264 -16.42 -12.80 30.66
C LEU A 264 -16.62 -11.28 30.77
N PHE A 265 -16.83 -10.58 29.64
CA PHE A 265 -17.09 -9.16 29.60
C PHE A 265 -18.36 -8.78 30.37
N ASN A 266 -19.47 -9.50 30.13
CA ASN A 266 -20.77 -9.24 30.80
C ASN A 266 -20.68 -9.48 32.29
N ARG A 267 -20.06 -10.57 32.74
CA ARG A 267 -19.83 -10.83 34.16
C ARG A 267 -19.09 -9.68 34.85
N LEU A 268 -17.97 -9.23 34.30
CA LEU A 268 -17.21 -8.12 34.89
C LEU A 268 -17.98 -6.81 34.89
N LYS A 269 -18.83 -6.58 33.91
CA LYS A 269 -19.70 -5.40 33.86
C LYS A 269 -20.74 -5.43 34.97
N GLU A 270 -21.36 -6.58 35.25
CA GLU A 270 -22.29 -6.79 36.35
C GLU A 270 -21.59 -6.60 37.72
N GLU A 271 -20.43 -7.23 37.93
CA GLU A 271 -19.62 -7.05 39.13
C GLU A 271 -19.26 -5.57 39.39
N SER A 272 -18.93 -4.82 38.35
CA SER A 272 -18.61 -3.38 38.43
C SER A 272 -19.80 -2.54 38.84
N ASN A 273 -21.02 -2.89 38.43
CA ASN A 273 -22.24 -2.18 38.79
C ASN A 273 -22.68 -2.45 40.24
N HIS A 274 -22.26 -3.57 40.84
CA HIS A 274 -22.57 -3.90 42.25
C HIS A 274 -21.59 -3.26 43.25
N HIS A 275 -20.51 -2.67 42.79
CA HIS A 275 -19.49 -1.96 43.62
C HIS A 275 -19.62 -0.44 43.58
N LEU A 276 -20.63 0.11 42.92
CA LEU A 276 -21.07 1.50 42.94
C LEU A 276 -22.33 1.64 43.76
#